data_5f2b0463d944f2ea38d2f6baff3e6273
#
_entry.id   5f2b0463d944f2ea38d2f6baff3e6273
#
_cell.length_a   1.000
_cell.length_b   1.000
_cell.length_c   1.000
_cell.angle_alpha   90.00
_cell.angle_beta   90.00
_cell.angle_gamma   90.00
#
_symmetry.space_group_name_H-M   'P 1'
#
loop_
_entity.id
_entity.type
_entity.pdbx_description
1 polymer ?
#
loop_
_entity_poly.entity_id
_entity_poly.type
_entity_poly.pdbx_seq_one_letter_code
_entity_poly.pdbx_strand_id
1 'polypeptide(L)'
;MLYAAIDIGTVTCRLLVCKLERGILQELVRECRIVNLGIGVSKTGVLQEDAIERVVSCVKEYCELVRAIAQKEEVPSIPIGAVATSASRDARNAGKLVSRLHELGVDLLVIAG
;
A
#
# COMPACT_ATOMS: atom_id res chain seq x y z
N MET A 1 18.73 6.49 6.74
CA MET A 1 17.78 6.51 5.61
C MET A 1 16.42 5.97 6.05
N LEU A 2 15.37 6.57 5.57
CA LEU A 2 14.00 6.22 5.90
C LEU A 2 13.30 5.61 4.69
N TYR A 3 12.51 4.56 4.91
CA TYR A 3 11.77 3.86 3.87
C TYR A 3 10.38 3.50 4.37
N ALA A 4 9.39 3.54 3.49
CA ALA A 4 8.04 3.09 3.75
C ALA A 4 7.65 2.00 2.75
N ALA A 5 6.98 0.98 3.23
CA ALA A 5 6.47 -0.11 2.40
C ALA A 5 4.98 -0.31 2.67
N ILE A 6 4.21 -0.46 1.60
CA ILE A 6 2.79 -0.77 1.67
C ILE A 6 2.59 -2.13 1.00
N ASP A 7 1.94 -3.03 1.71
CA ASP A 7 1.62 -4.38 1.22
C ASP A 7 0.11 -4.51 1.15
N ILE A 8 -0.41 -4.65 -0.07
CA ILE A 8 -1.84 -4.79 -0.33
C ILE A 8 -2.15 -6.26 -0.58
N GLY A 9 -2.69 -6.92 0.44
CA GLY A 9 -3.10 -8.30 0.35
C GLY A 9 -4.58 -8.43 0.01
N THR A 10 -5.07 -9.68 0.02
CA THR A 10 -6.46 -10.00 -0.25
C THR A 10 -7.40 -9.46 0.84
N VAL A 11 -6.96 -9.49 2.09
CA VAL A 11 -7.76 -9.10 3.24
C VAL A 11 -7.27 -7.79 3.87
N THR A 12 -5.95 -7.62 3.99
CA THR A 12 -5.35 -6.51 4.73
C THR A 12 -4.47 -5.62 3.86
N CYS A 13 -4.36 -4.37 4.26
CA CYS A 13 -3.41 -3.40 3.72
C CYS A 13 -2.50 -2.94 4.86
N ARG A 14 -1.20 -3.14 4.69
CA ARG A 14 -0.21 -2.91 5.75
C ARG A 14 0.76 -1.82 5.38
N LEU A 15 1.17 -1.05 6.38
CA LEU A 15 2.22 -0.05 6.25
C LEU A 15 3.34 -0.36 7.22
N LEU A 16 4.57 -0.27 6.73
CA LEU A 16 5.76 -0.37 7.54
C LEU A 16 6.67 0.81 7.22
N VAL A 17 7.07 1.58 8.22
CA VAL A 17 8.05 2.66 8.06
C VAL A 17 9.27 2.31 8.89
N CYS A 18 10.42 2.27 8.24
CA CYS A 18 11.69 1.87 8.84
C CYS A 18 12.77 2.93 8.67
N LYS A 19 13.68 2.98 9.62
CA LYS A 19 14.88 3.78 9.58
C LYS A 19 16.09 2.86 9.57
N LEU A 20 16.96 3.04 8.58
CA LEU A 20 18.22 2.28 8.48
C LEU A 20 19.38 3.21 8.73
N GLU A 21 20.12 2.97 9.81
CA GLU A 21 21.31 3.74 10.18
C GLU A 21 22.39 2.80 10.68
N ARG A 22 23.59 2.95 10.16
CA ARG A 22 24.80 2.17 10.58
C ARG A 22 24.54 0.66 10.54
N GLY A 23 23.80 0.20 9.54
CA GLY A 23 23.46 -1.23 9.39
C GLY A 23 22.36 -1.73 10.34
N ILE A 24 21.78 -0.85 11.17
CA ILE A 24 20.71 -1.21 12.09
C ILE A 24 19.37 -0.74 11.53
N LEU A 25 18.43 -1.68 11.41
CA LEU A 25 17.07 -1.40 10.95
C LEU A 25 16.16 -1.20 12.15
N GLN A 26 15.55 -0.02 12.23
CA GLN A 26 14.60 0.31 13.28
C GLN A 26 13.21 0.51 12.67
N GLU A 27 12.23 -0.22 13.19
CA GLU A 27 10.85 -0.05 12.80
C GLU A 27 10.25 1.14 13.55
N LEU A 28 9.76 2.14 12.82
CA LEU A 28 9.17 3.34 13.41
C LEU A 28 7.65 3.23 13.54
N VAL A 29 7.00 2.70 12.51
CA VAL A 29 5.54 2.57 12.47
C VAL A 29 5.17 1.28 11.76
N ARG A 30 4.16 0.61 12.29
CA ARG A 30 3.54 -0.57 11.68
C ARG A 30 2.02 -0.40 11.79
N GLU A 31 1.33 -0.39 10.67
CA GLU A 31 -0.12 -0.29 10.61
C GLU A 31 -0.69 -1.44 9.78
N CYS A 32 -1.87 -1.90 10.15
CA CYS A 32 -2.59 -2.94 9.43
C CYS A 32 -4.08 -2.62 9.45
N ARG A 33 -4.71 -2.63 8.27
CA ARG A 33 -6.16 -2.41 8.14
C ARG A 33 -6.78 -3.49 7.30
N ILE A 34 -8.01 -3.88 7.66
CA ILE A 34 -8.80 -4.82 6.88
C ILE A 34 -9.49 -4.04 5.77
N VAL A 35 -9.18 -4.38 4.53
CA VAL A 35 -9.75 -3.73 3.35
C VAL A 35 -10.59 -4.67 2.49
N ASN A 36 -10.43 -5.99 2.68
CA ASN A 36 -11.19 -7.02 1.97
C ASN A 36 -11.22 -6.81 0.45
N LEU A 37 -10.06 -6.60 -0.13
CA LEU A 37 -9.91 -6.37 -1.57
C LEU A 37 -10.39 -7.56 -2.39
N GLY A 38 -10.24 -8.77 -1.85
CA GLY A 38 -10.56 -10.01 -2.56
C GLY A 38 -12.03 -10.39 -2.61
N ILE A 39 -12.93 -9.64 -1.97
CA ILE A 39 -14.34 -9.99 -1.97
C ILE A 39 -14.89 -10.03 -3.39
N GLY A 40 -15.47 -11.18 -3.76
CA GLY A 40 -16.12 -11.38 -5.04
C GLY A 40 -15.20 -11.69 -6.21
N VAL A 41 -13.87 -11.60 -6.07
CA VAL A 41 -12.93 -11.81 -7.17
C VAL A 41 -13.01 -13.24 -7.72
N SER A 42 -13.13 -14.25 -6.85
CA SER A 42 -13.20 -15.65 -7.29
C SER A 42 -14.44 -15.95 -8.13
N LYS A 43 -15.53 -15.21 -7.93
CA LYS A 43 -16.78 -15.38 -8.70
C LYS A 43 -16.82 -14.54 -9.97
N THR A 44 -16.36 -13.30 -9.88
CA THR A 44 -16.51 -12.32 -10.96
C THR A 44 -15.23 -12.13 -11.77
N GLY A 45 -14.07 -12.43 -11.20
CA GLY A 45 -12.78 -12.19 -11.82
C GLY A 45 -12.36 -10.74 -11.83
N VAL A 46 -13.07 -9.88 -11.09
CA VAL A 46 -12.77 -8.44 -11.01
C VAL A 46 -12.78 -7.95 -9.57
N LEU A 47 -12.00 -6.89 -9.32
CA LEU A 47 -12.05 -6.18 -8.05
C LEU A 47 -13.33 -5.36 -8.00
N GLN A 48 -14.03 -5.43 -6.88
CA GLN A 48 -15.25 -4.65 -6.68
C GLN A 48 -14.92 -3.17 -6.51
N GLU A 49 -15.78 -2.29 -6.98
CA GLU A 49 -15.58 -0.84 -6.94
C GLU A 49 -15.39 -0.34 -5.49
N ASP A 50 -16.24 -0.80 -4.58
CA ASP A 50 -16.15 -0.42 -3.16
C ASP A 50 -14.88 -0.96 -2.50
N ALA A 51 -14.40 -2.13 -2.92
CA ALA A 51 -13.14 -2.68 -2.41
C ALA A 51 -11.95 -1.83 -2.86
N ILE A 52 -11.93 -1.39 -4.12
CA ILE A 52 -10.91 -0.48 -4.64
C ILE A 52 -10.93 0.82 -3.82
N GLU A 53 -12.11 1.38 -3.56
CA GLU A 53 -12.23 2.61 -2.77
C GLU A 53 -11.71 2.44 -1.35
N ARG A 54 -11.94 1.28 -0.71
CA ARG A 54 -11.40 1.00 0.62
C ARG A 54 -9.87 1.03 0.63
N VAL A 55 -9.25 0.41 -0.39
CA VAL A 55 -7.79 0.40 -0.51
C VAL A 55 -7.26 1.80 -0.77
N VAL A 56 -7.88 2.53 -1.70
CA VAL A 56 -7.46 3.91 -2.04
C VAL A 56 -7.51 4.80 -0.82
N SER A 57 -8.60 4.75 -0.03
CA SER A 57 -8.72 5.53 1.20
C SER A 57 -7.65 5.16 2.22
N CYS A 58 -7.38 3.86 2.37
CA CYS A 58 -6.36 3.36 3.29
C CYS A 58 -4.97 3.86 2.88
N VAL A 59 -4.61 3.73 1.61
CA VAL A 59 -3.31 4.18 1.09
C VAL A 59 -3.16 5.69 1.22
N LYS A 60 -4.23 6.44 0.97
CA LYS A 60 -4.22 7.89 1.14
C LYS A 60 -3.87 8.28 2.57
N GLU A 61 -4.49 7.63 3.56
CA GLU A 61 -4.20 7.87 4.97
C GLU A 61 -2.77 7.46 5.33
N TYR A 62 -2.29 6.35 4.77
CA TYR A 62 -0.90 5.93 4.96
C TYR A 62 0.09 6.96 4.40
N CYS A 63 -0.20 7.53 3.23
CA CYS A 63 0.63 8.59 2.65
C CYS A 63 0.68 9.83 3.55
N GLU A 64 -0.44 10.19 4.16
CA GLU A 64 -0.51 11.31 5.11
C GLU A 64 0.33 11.02 6.35
N LEU A 65 0.26 9.80 6.86
CA LEU A 65 1.06 9.37 8.01
C LEU A 65 2.56 9.41 7.68
N VAL A 66 2.94 8.92 6.51
CA VAL A 66 4.34 8.94 6.07
C VAL A 66 4.86 10.38 5.96
N ARG A 67 4.04 11.30 5.45
CA ARG A 67 4.42 12.72 5.40
C ARG A 67 4.63 13.31 6.80
N ALA A 68 3.76 12.96 7.75
CA ALA A 68 3.91 13.41 9.13
C ALA A 68 5.20 12.87 9.77
N ILE A 69 5.54 11.61 9.47
CA ILE A 69 6.80 11.02 9.95
C ILE A 69 8.00 11.75 9.32
N ALA A 70 7.93 12.07 8.03
CA ALA A 70 8.99 12.81 7.36
C ALA A 70 9.23 14.17 8.02
N GLN A 71 8.18 14.88 8.40
CA GLN A 71 8.30 16.15 9.10
C GLN A 71 8.94 15.97 10.48
N LYS A 72 8.51 14.96 11.22
CA LYS A 72 9.06 14.66 12.55
C LYS A 72 10.54 14.30 12.48
N GLU A 73 10.94 13.53 11.47
CA GLU A 73 12.32 13.11 11.25
C GLU A 73 13.16 14.14 10.53
N GLU A 74 12.57 15.30 10.17
CA GLU A 74 13.25 16.41 9.50
C GLU A 74 13.89 16.03 8.17
N VAL A 75 13.17 15.21 7.38
CA VAL A 75 13.58 14.85 6.02
C VAL A 75 12.57 15.38 5.01
N PRO A 76 13.01 15.68 3.77
CA PRO A 76 12.10 16.26 2.76
C PRO A 76 10.96 15.31 2.37
N SER A 77 11.27 14.01 2.29
CA SER A 77 10.30 12.98 1.93
C SER A 77 10.82 11.61 2.31
N ILE A 78 9.91 10.63 2.36
CA ILE A 78 10.24 9.21 2.59
C ILE A 78 9.77 8.45 1.35
N PRO A 79 10.66 7.71 0.66
CA PRO A 79 10.23 6.88 -0.47
C PRO A 79 9.23 5.81 -0.03
N ILE A 80 8.19 5.59 -0.84
CA ILE A 80 7.16 4.60 -0.57
C ILE A 80 7.17 3.55 -1.67
N GLY A 81 7.42 2.30 -1.30
CA GLY A 81 7.25 1.16 -2.20
C GLY A 81 5.93 0.47 -1.89
N ALA A 82 5.16 0.11 -2.91
CA ALA A 82 3.89 -0.58 -2.72
C ALA A 82 3.83 -1.83 -3.58
N VAL A 83 3.39 -2.94 -2.99
CA VAL A 83 3.22 -4.21 -3.70
C VAL A 83 1.82 -4.75 -3.45
N ALA A 84 1.29 -5.48 -4.42
CA ALA A 84 0.03 -6.20 -4.30
C ALA A 84 0.18 -7.61 -4.86
N THR A 85 -0.52 -8.55 -4.24
CA THR A 85 -0.46 -9.96 -4.60
C THR A 85 -1.89 -10.52 -4.76
N SER A 86 -2.02 -11.82 -4.94
CA SER A 86 -3.29 -12.57 -4.88
C SER A 86 -4.44 -11.92 -5.65
N ALA A 87 -5.40 -11.31 -4.93
CA ALA A 87 -6.61 -10.74 -5.54
C ALA A 87 -6.29 -9.75 -6.66
N SER A 88 -5.31 -8.87 -6.47
CA SER A 88 -4.90 -7.91 -7.49
C SER A 88 -4.32 -8.59 -8.72
N ARG A 89 -3.51 -9.63 -8.52
CA ARG A 89 -2.91 -10.39 -9.61
C ARG A 89 -3.98 -11.10 -10.46
N ASP A 90 -4.98 -11.69 -9.79
CA ASP A 90 -5.97 -12.53 -10.44
C ASP A 90 -7.12 -11.74 -11.08
N ALA A 91 -7.28 -10.48 -10.74
CA ALA A 91 -8.38 -9.66 -11.24
C ALA A 91 -8.08 -9.07 -12.62
N ARG A 92 -9.07 -9.14 -13.53
CA ARG A 92 -8.94 -8.58 -14.86
C ARG A 92 -8.80 -7.06 -14.87
N ASN A 93 -9.34 -6.39 -13.86
CA ASN A 93 -9.32 -4.92 -13.75
C ASN A 93 -8.28 -4.41 -12.75
N ALA A 94 -7.22 -5.18 -12.49
CA ALA A 94 -6.15 -4.76 -11.59
C ALA A 94 -5.53 -3.41 -11.97
N GLY A 95 -5.48 -3.10 -13.27
CA GLY A 95 -4.98 -1.82 -13.76
C GLY A 95 -5.74 -0.61 -13.22
N LYS A 96 -7.01 -0.78 -12.87
CA LYS A 96 -7.82 0.29 -12.28
C LYS A 96 -7.29 0.68 -10.90
N LEU A 97 -6.90 -0.31 -10.09
CA LEU A 97 -6.28 -0.07 -8.80
C LEU A 97 -4.91 0.59 -8.97
N VAL A 98 -4.10 0.09 -9.91
CA VAL A 98 -2.79 0.66 -10.21
C VAL A 98 -2.90 2.14 -10.57
N SER A 99 -3.85 2.49 -11.46
CA SER A 99 -4.09 3.88 -11.89
C SER A 99 -4.53 4.77 -10.74
N ARG A 100 -5.46 4.28 -9.90
CA ARG A 100 -5.96 5.04 -8.77
C ARG A 100 -4.86 5.36 -7.75
N LEU A 101 -3.97 4.40 -7.49
CA LEU A 101 -2.85 4.60 -6.57
C LEU A 101 -1.79 5.50 -7.18
N HIS A 102 -1.56 5.41 -8.49
CA HIS A 102 -0.64 6.31 -9.18
C HIS A 102 -1.07 7.78 -9.02
N GLU A 103 -2.36 8.06 -9.05
CA GLU A 103 -2.90 9.40 -8.79
C GLU A 103 -2.53 9.95 -7.41
N LEU A 104 -2.30 9.06 -6.45
CA LEU A 104 -1.83 9.43 -5.11
C LEU A 104 -0.31 9.56 -5.02
N GLY A 105 0.41 9.34 -6.13
CA GLY A 105 1.87 9.31 -6.14
C GLY A 105 2.47 7.99 -5.69
N VAL A 106 1.67 6.92 -5.68
CA VAL A 106 2.10 5.57 -5.27
C VAL A 106 2.09 4.64 -6.47
N ASP A 107 3.27 4.15 -6.85
CA ASP A 107 3.41 3.21 -7.95
C ASP A 107 3.33 1.78 -7.40
N LEU A 108 2.25 1.09 -7.77
CA LEU A 108 1.97 -0.25 -7.29
C LEU A 108 2.58 -1.30 -8.21
N LEU A 109 3.34 -2.21 -7.63
CA LEU A 109 3.85 -3.39 -8.32
C LEU A 109 2.96 -4.59 -7.99
N VAL A 110 2.29 -5.15 -8.98
CA VAL A 110 1.50 -6.37 -8.82
C VAL A 110 2.42 -7.56 -9.09
N ILE A 111 2.63 -8.39 -8.09
CA ILE A 111 3.60 -9.49 -8.16
C ILE A 111 2.90 -10.85 -8.12
N ALA A 112 3.54 -11.84 -8.76
CA ALA A 112 3.16 -13.24 -8.67
C ALA A 112 3.64 -13.76 -7.31
N GLY A 113 2.72 -13.93 -6.43
CA GLY A 113 3.06 -14.37 -5.06
C GLY A 113 3.10 -15.85 -4.90
#